data_faee283df51ddc87c55c5ef3f59e69af
#
_entry.id   faee283df51ddc87c55c5ef3f59e69af
#
_cell.length_a   1.000
_cell.length_b   1.000
_cell.length_c   1.000
_cell.angle_alpha   90.00
_cell.angle_beta   90.00
_cell.angle_gamma   90.00
#
_symmetry.space_group_name_H-M   'P 1'
#
loop_
_entity.id
_entity.type
_entity.pdbx_description
1 polymer ?
#
loop_
_entity_poly.entity_id
_entity_poly.type
_entity_poly.pdbx_seq_one_letter_code
_entity_poly.pdbx_strand_id
1 'polypeptide(L)'
;MVAHMNQEALQRTIASREAWYFSRSRNALWRKGETSGQTQRVVEMRVDCDQDAVWIRVEQVGAACHTGRKSCFYRKVESEEGAPRLSRVDAERLFDPAAVYRK
;
A
#
# COMPACT_ATOMS: atom_id res chain seq x y z
N MET A 1 -2.32 3.45 -0.47
CA MET A 1 -2.73 2.08 -0.08
C MET A 1 -3.08 2.03 1.40
N VAL A 2 -3.70 0.96 1.83
CA VAL A 2 -3.94 0.67 3.27
C VAL A 2 -3.36 -0.70 3.58
N ALA A 3 -2.67 -0.80 4.71
CA ALA A 3 -2.05 -2.04 5.15
C ALA A 3 -1.97 -2.07 6.69
N HIS A 4 -1.59 -3.21 7.23
CA HIS A 4 -1.44 -3.35 8.67
C HIS A 4 0.01 -3.17 9.11
N MET A 5 0.19 -2.57 10.28
CA MET A 5 1.47 -2.53 10.97
C MET A 5 1.30 -3.08 12.39
N ASN A 6 2.23 -3.91 12.82
CA ASN A 6 2.42 -4.21 14.23
C ASN A 6 3.53 -3.32 14.77
N GLN A 7 3.85 -3.47 16.06
CA GLN A 7 4.89 -2.65 16.69
C GLN A 7 6.25 -2.79 15.98
N GLU A 8 6.63 -4.01 15.61
CA GLU A 8 7.91 -4.25 14.94
C GLU A 8 7.96 -3.63 13.54
N ALA A 9 6.86 -3.69 12.78
CA ALA A 9 6.77 -3.04 11.48
C ALA A 9 6.93 -1.53 11.61
N LEU A 10 6.30 -0.93 12.61
CA LEU A 10 6.42 0.50 12.89
C LEU A 10 7.86 0.87 13.24
N GLN A 11 8.49 0.11 14.13
CA GLN A 11 9.89 0.36 14.54
C GLN A 11 10.85 0.25 13.36
N ARG A 12 10.68 -0.74 12.49
CA ARG A 12 11.50 -0.90 11.30
C ARG A 12 11.28 0.22 10.29
N THR A 13 10.05 0.69 10.15
CA THR A 13 9.74 1.83 9.28
C THR A 13 10.44 3.09 9.77
N ILE A 14 10.42 3.36 11.06
CA ILE A 14 11.10 4.52 11.66
C ILE A 14 12.61 4.42 11.47
N ALA A 15 13.19 3.26 11.75
CA ALA A 15 14.64 3.07 11.70
C ALA A 15 15.20 3.10 10.27
N SER A 16 14.52 2.46 9.32
CA SER A 16 15.01 2.32 7.94
C SER A 16 14.59 3.45 7.02
N ARG A 17 13.56 4.21 7.38
CA ARG A 17 12.92 5.20 6.51
C ARG A 17 12.27 4.58 5.28
N GLU A 18 12.06 3.29 5.27
CA GLU A 18 11.28 2.57 4.27
C GLU A 18 10.05 1.96 4.93
N ALA A 19 8.93 1.89 4.20
CA ALA A 19 7.69 1.38 4.76
C ALA A 19 7.74 -0.14 4.93
N TRP A 20 7.53 -0.58 6.17
CA TRP A 20 7.37 -1.97 6.57
C TRP A 20 5.94 -2.19 7.04
N TYR A 21 5.41 -3.34 6.75
CA TYR A 21 4.04 -3.72 7.10
C TYR A 21 4.01 -5.10 7.74
N PHE A 22 2.87 -5.44 8.30
CA PHE A 22 2.62 -6.77 8.86
C PHE A 22 1.50 -7.46 8.10
N SER A 23 1.76 -8.63 7.55
CA SER A 23 0.75 -9.47 6.90
C SER A 23 0.09 -10.34 7.96
N ARG A 24 -1.20 -10.10 8.21
CA ARG A 24 -1.97 -10.92 9.17
C ARG A 24 -2.19 -12.33 8.66
N SER A 25 -2.42 -12.50 7.37
CA SER A 25 -2.66 -13.82 6.77
C SER A 25 -1.42 -14.71 6.77
N ARG A 26 -0.25 -14.10 6.57
CA ARG A 26 1.04 -14.82 6.57
C ARG A 26 1.72 -14.80 7.95
N ASN A 27 1.21 -14.01 8.88
CA ASN A 27 1.82 -13.76 10.20
C ASN A 27 3.30 -13.38 10.06
N ALA A 28 3.60 -12.44 9.18
CA ALA A 28 4.97 -12.08 8.84
C ALA A 28 5.11 -10.59 8.53
N LEU A 29 6.27 -10.05 8.87
CA LEU A 29 6.69 -8.72 8.44
C LEU A 29 7.04 -8.75 6.94
N TRP A 30 6.80 -7.62 6.29
CA TRP A 30 7.27 -7.44 4.91
C TRP A 30 7.60 -5.98 4.64
N ARG A 31 8.65 -5.76 3.87
CA ARG A 31 9.04 -4.43 3.41
C ARG A 31 8.39 -4.19 2.05
N LYS A 32 7.72 -3.06 1.91
CA LYS A 32 7.13 -2.68 0.63
C LYS A 32 8.21 -2.64 -0.45
N GLY A 33 7.99 -3.40 -1.52
CA GLY A 33 8.93 -3.46 -2.63
C GLY A 33 10.03 -4.51 -2.49
N GLU A 34 10.02 -5.35 -1.46
CA GLU A 34 11.07 -6.39 -1.27
C GLU A 34 11.13 -7.39 -2.42
N THR A 35 10.00 -7.64 -3.10
CA THR A 35 9.94 -8.52 -4.27
C THR A 35 9.87 -7.72 -5.57
N SER A 36 9.03 -6.69 -5.60
CA SER A 36 8.72 -5.94 -6.81
C SER A 36 9.69 -4.80 -7.12
N GLY A 37 10.46 -4.34 -6.13
CA GLY A 37 11.25 -3.12 -6.24
C GLY A 37 10.43 -1.83 -6.12
N GLN A 38 9.11 -1.94 -5.92
CA GLN A 38 8.19 -0.80 -5.79
C GLN A 38 8.18 -0.29 -4.35
N THR A 39 9.31 0.27 -3.93
CA THR A 39 9.56 0.68 -2.54
C THR A 39 8.82 1.98 -2.18
N GLN A 40 8.67 2.20 -0.88
CA GLN A 40 8.10 3.42 -0.32
C GLN A 40 9.08 4.03 0.68
N ARG A 41 9.74 5.12 0.28
CA ARG A 41 10.61 5.88 1.18
C ARG A 41 9.80 6.88 1.98
N VAL A 42 9.90 6.80 3.29
CA VAL A 42 9.10 7.63 4.20
C VAL A 42 9.64 9.07 4.23
N VAL A 43 8.75 10.02 3.96
CA VAL A 43 9.02 11.45 4.03
C VAL A 43 8.47 12.04 5.33
N GLU A 44 7.28 11.60 5.73
CA GLU A 44 6.60 12.12 6.93
C GLU A 44 5.71 11.03 7.51
N MET A 45 5.59 11.01 8.83
CA MET A 45 4.70 10.09 9.54
C MET A 45 3.86 10.88 10.52
N ARG A 46 2.58 10.53 10.62
CA ARG A 46 1.63 11.10 11.59
C ARG A 46 0.80 10.00 12.20
N VAL A 47 0.39 10.17 13.44
CA VAL A 47 -0.60 9.30 14.09
C VAL A 47 -1.92 10.05 14.21
N ASP A 48 -3.02 9.33 14.23
CA ASP A 48 -4.33 9.95 14.41
C ASP A 48 -4.63 10.28 15.88
N CYS A 49 -5.80 10.86 16.14
CA CYS A 49 -6.13 11.44 17.45
C CYS A 49 -6.19 10.40 18.57
N ASP A 50 -6.54 9.16 18.29
CA ASP A 50 -6.59 8.06 19.28
C ASP A 50 -5.38 7.11 19.16
N GLN A 51 -4.43 7.43 18.30
CA GLN A 51 -3.14 6.77 18.16
C GLN A 51 -3.24 5.28 17.77
N ASP A 52 -4.24 4.92 17.00
CA ASP A 52 -4.41 3.56 16.49
C ASP A 52 -4.19 3.43 14.97
N ALA A 53 -3.95 4.54 14.28
CA ALA A 53 -3.63 4.55 12.86
C ALA A 53 -2.44 5.46 12.57
N VAL A 54 -1.63 5.05 11.60
CA VAL A 54 -0.46 5.81 11.14
C VAL A 54 -0.68 6.23 9.69
N TRP A 55 -0.50 7.51 9.45
CA TRP A 55 -0.49 8.07 8.10
C TRP A 55 0.95 8.30 7.68
N ILE A 56 1.32 7.80 6.51
CA ILE A 56 2.68 7.92 6.00
C ILE A 56 2.65 8.59 4.65
N ARG A 57 3.40 9.69 4.50
CA ARG A 57 3.69 10.28 3.21
C ARG A 57 5.01 9.70 2.71
N VAL A 58 4.99 9.15 1.50
CA VAL A 58 6.13 8.41 0.95
C VAL A 58 6.50 8.89 -0.45
N GLU A 59 7.73 8.65 -0.84
CA GLU A 59 8.14 8.63 -2.24
C GLU A 59 7.95 7.21 -2.74
N GLN A 60 6.94 7.02 -3.58
CA GLN A 60 6.61 5.72 -4.15
C GLN A 60 7.44 5.48 -5.41
N VAL A 61 8.19 4.40 -5.44
CA VAL A 61 8.83 3.92 -6.67
C VAL A 61 7.80 3.07 -7.42
N GLY A 62 7.38 3.53 -8.59
CA GLY A 62 6.41 2.82 -9.41
C GLY A 62 5.01 2.74 -8.81
N ALA A 63 4.41 1.56 -8.87
CA ALA A 63 3.03 1.33 -8.45
C ALA A 63 2.94 0.90 -6.99
N ALA A 64 1.96 1.44 -6.24
CA ALA A 64 1.71 1.00 -4.87
C ALA A 64 0.97 -0.34 -4.83
N CYS A 65 0.10 -0.59 -5.80
CA CYS A 65 -0.73 -1.80 -5.82
C CYS A 65 0.02 -2.98 -6.47
N HIS A 66 -0.09 -4.16 -5.86
CA HIS A 66 0.50 -5.40 -6.42
C HIS A 66 -0.12 -5.80 -7.76
N THR A 67 -1.26 -5.22 -8.13
CA THR A 67 -1.88 -5.41 -9.46
C THR A 67 -1.18 -4.60 -10.55
N GLY A 68 -0.17 -3.81 -10.21
CA GLY A 68 0.57 -2.95 -11.13
C GLY A 68 -0.01 -1.55 -11.27
N ARG A 69 -1.09 -1.24 -10.59
CA ARG A 69 -1.74 0.07 -10.65
C ARG A 69 -1.12 1.03 -9.64
N LYS A 70 -1.13 2.31 -9.96
CA LYS A 70 -0.52 3.36 -9.15
C LYS A 70 -1.03 3.37 -7.71
N SER A 71 -2.34 3.14 -7.52
CA SER A 71 -2.99 3.10 -6.22
C SER A 71 -3.83 1.83 -6.10
N CYS A 72 -3.96 1.33 -4.89
CA CYS A 72 -4.92 0.25 -4.59
C CYS A 72 -6.37 0.73 -4.70
N PHE A 73 -6.58 2.04 -4.71
CA PHE A 73 -7.90 2.66 -4.77
C PHE A 73 -8.28 3.05 -6.20
N TYR A 74 -8.17 2.12 -7.13
CA TYR A 74 -8.50 2.35 -8.54
C TYR A 74 -9.97 2.02 -8.89
N ARG A 75 -10.79 1.67 -7.90
CA ARG A 75 -12.23 1.51 -8.07
C ARG A 75 -12.93 2.62 -7.31
N LYS A 76 -13.76 3.36 -8.02
CA LYS A 76 -14.56 4.45 -7.46
C LYS A 76 -15.96 3.92 -7.16
N VAL A 77 -16.48 4.25 -5.99
CA VAL A 77 -17.86 3.93 -5.62
C VAL A 77 -18.78 5.02 -6.14
N GLU A 78 -19.77 4.62 -6.91
CA GLU A 78 -20.81 5.51 -7.44
C GLU A 78 -22.17 4.99 -7.02
N SER A 79 -23.16 5.88 -6.98
CA SER A 79 -24.56 5.53 -6.76
C SER A 79 -25.32 5.72 -8.05
N GLU A 80 -26.01 4.67 -8.49
CA GLU A 80 -26.90 4.71 -9.63
C GLU A 80 -28.29 4.26 -9.15
N GLU A 81 -29.25 5.20 -9.12
CA GLU A 81 -30.60 4.98 -8.60
C GLU A 81 -30.61 4.39 -7.18
N GLY A 82 -29.68 4.84 -6.32
CA GLY A 82 -29.55 4.33 -4.95
C GLY A 82 -28.79 3.02 -4.81
N ALA A 83 -28.41 2.36 -5.92
CA ALA A 83 -27.63 1.14 -5.89
C ALA A 83 -26.12 1.46 -6.03
N PRO A 84 -25.25 0.79 -5.25
CA PRO A 84 -23.82 1.00 -5.38
C PRO A 84 -23.29 0.40 -6.69
N ARG A 85 -22.37 1.10 -7.31
CA ARG A 85 -21.67 0.66 -8.52
C ARG A 85 -20.19 1.00 -8.40
N LEU A 86 -19.33 0.13 -8.92
CA LEU A 86 -17.90 0.39 -8.98
C LEU A 86 -17.50 0.76 -10.41
N SER A 87 -16.76 1.84 -10.55
CA SER A 87 -16.11 2.22 -11.80
C SER A 87 -14.60 2.29 -11.60
N ARG A 88 -13.84 2.08 -12.67
CA ARG A 88 -12.39 2.16 -12.61
C ARG A 88 -11.91 3.57 -12.86
N VAL A 89 -10.95 4.02 -12.05
CA VAL A 89 -10.24 5.29 -12.20
C VAL A 89 -8.75 5.01 -12.05
N ASP A 90 -7.92 5.67 -12.85
CA ASP A 90 -6.47 5.49 -12.80
C ASP A 90 -6.05 4.01 -12.78
N ALA A 91 -6.73 3.19 -13.60
CA ALA A 91 -6.58 1.74 -13.58
C ALA A 91 -5.50 1.23 -14.52
N GLU A 92 -4.74 2.10 -15.17
CA GLU A 92 -3.63 1.72 -16.02
C GLU A 92 -2.56 0.99 -15.20
N ARG A 93 -2.07 -0.12 -15.72
CA ARG A 93 -1.00 -0.87 -15.09
C ARG A 93 0.35 -0.29 -15.46
N LEU A 94 1.19 -0.02 -14.46
CA LEU A 94 2.56 0.44 -14.63
C LEU A 94 3.53 -0.72 -14.80
N PHE A 95 3.13 -1.93 -14.39
CA PHE A 95 3.87 -3.15 -14.65
C PHE A 95 2.91 -4.35 -14.75
N ASP A 96 3.43 -5.46 -15.29
CA ASP A 96 2.68 -6.73 -15.36
C ASP A 96 2.93 -7.54 -14.07
N PRO A 97 1.89 -7.77 -13.24
CA PRO A 97 2.05 -8.55 -12.01
C PRO A 97 2.57 -9.97 -12.25
N ALA A 98 2.19 -10.59 -13.34
CA ALA A 98 2.64 -11.95 -13.68
C ALA A 98 4.15 -12.00 -13.93
N ALA A 99 4.74 -10.93 -14.46
CA ALA A 99 6.18 -10.84 -14.68
C ALA A 99 6.95 -10.56 -13.39
N VAL A 100 6.39 -9.74 -12.49
CA VAL A 100 7.06 -9.27 -11.26
C VAL A 100 6.95 -10.29 -10.13
N TYR A 101 5.76 -10.87 -9.92
CA TYR A 101 5.48 -11.80 -8.82
C TYR A 101 5.49 -13.26 -9.27
N ARG A 102 6.32 -13.56 -10.25
CA ARG A 102 6.51 -14.92 -10.75
C ARG A 102 7.14 -15.79 -9.66
N LYS A 103 6.56 -16.94 -9.44
CA LYS A 103 7.10 -17.97 -8.54
C LYS A 103 7.78 -19.07 -9.34
#